data_700f7cd16f05bb16bea19fa1ceff3575
#
_entry.id   700f7cd16f05bb16bea19fa1ceff3575
#
_cell.length_a   1.000
_cell.length_b   1.000
_cell.length_c   1.000
_cell.angle_alpha   90.00
_cell.angle_beta   90.00
_cell.angle_gamma   90.00
#
_symmetry.space_group_name_H-M   'P 1'
#
loop_
_entity.id
_entity.type
_entity.pdbx_description
1 polymer ?
#
loop_
_entity_poly.entity_id
_entity_poly.type
_entity_poly.pdbx_seq_one_letter_code
_entity_poly.pdbx_strand_id
1 'polypeptide(L)'
;MKKIKGLIFIVAIMLNGVVDAQELSHGYYNYIMNRFNLNPAFAGNSGNVSAIMNTKTYAAGFNDAPRNTMFGIHTPINNVQGIGARIISDKRGAYEVSKYDATYSYQVRFADNSDLRFGISAGALRRMMNPNSISNLEYLDQTDPTLAGNYFDETNFIAGVGLVYDYNQFQFGLSAPSLVVGGEDLSEHIVGTASYKYKLENSDFNIIPTLIYQNMPVIDNRYDILLKGEYQEKVWAQVGYQSTQNLNFGIGFDLGPFGIGYSYEMNNSAFSNISKNSNEIVVRMSFLPAKQKERNETTKMLDEYVAKFNAMIKDTQNTYSKSAVFSEIQNIRKELDALAKQNDKKKAKAVKKRLIVIENQITELEKKYK
;
A
#
# COMPACT_ATOMS: atom_id res chain seq x y z
N MET A 1 -26.01 20.38 -3.84
CA MET A 1 -25.91 21.01 -2.50
C MET A 1 -26.65 20.23 -1.38
N LYS A 2 -27.85 19.64 -1.58
CA LYS A 2 -28.54 18.86 -0.51
C LYS A 2 -27.81 17.57 -0.11
N LYS A 3 -27.12 16.89 -1.03
CA LYS A 3 -26.38 15.64 -0.74
C LYS A 3 -25.08 15.86 0.06
N ILE A 4 -24.45 17.03 -0.07
CA ILE A 4 -23.23 17.40 0.69
C ILE A 4 -23.58 17.72 2.15
N LYS A 5 -24.74 18.34 2.40
CA LYS A 5 -25.20 18.62 3.78
C LYS A 5 -25.50 17.35 4.57
N GLY A 6 -26.00 16.28 3.89
CA GLY A 6 -26.19 14.97 4.54
C GLY A 6 -24.90 14.27 4.95
N LEU A 7 -23.85 14.39 4.13
CA LEU A 7 -22.54 13.80 4.42
C LEU A 7 -21.88 14.51 5.62
N ILE A 8 -21.95 15.84 5.68
CA ILE A 8 -21.43 16.65 6.80
C ILE A 8 -22.18 16.33 8.10
N PHE A 9 -23.50 16.06 8.03
CA PHE A 9 -24.30 15.71 9.21
C PHE A 9 -23.97 14.32 9.77
N ILE A 10 -23.65 13.35 8.91
CA ILE A 10 -23.21 12.00 9.32
C ILE A 10 -21.83 12.07 10.00
N VAL A 11 -20.91 12.90 9.50
CA VAL A 11 -19.58 13.13 10.11
C VAL A 11 -19.69 13.83 11.47
N ALA A 12 -20.68 14.73 11.64
CA ALA A 12 -20.90 15.47 12.90
C ALA A 12 -21.52 14.61 14.02
N ILE A 13 -22.24 13.52 13.69
CA ILE A 13 -22.85 12.62 14.68
C ILE A 13 -21.82 11.66 15.30
N MET A 14 -20.65 11.45 14.64
CA MET A 14 -19.60 10.55 15.13
C MET A 14 -18.65 11.17 16.19
N LEU A 15 -18.91 12.37 16.68
CA LEU A 15 -17.98 13.14 17.51
C LEU A 15 -18.28 13.15 19.02
N ASN A 16 -19.06 12.22 19.55
CA ASN A 16 -19.34 12.19 20.99
C ASN A 16 -19.19 10.80 21.59
N GLY A 17 -18.04 10.53 22.16
CA GLY A 17 -17.80 9.35 22.99
C GLY A 17 -16.37 9.34 23.54
N VAL A 18 -16.22 9.44 24.84
CA VAL A 18 -14.92 9.40 25.54
C VAL A 18 -14.68 7.97 25.98
N VAL A 19 -13.64 7.30 25.47
CA VAL A 19 -13.17 6.04 26.04
C VAL A 19 -11.66 5.94 25.94
N ASP A 20 -11.03 5.66 27.09
CA ASP A 20 -9.60 5.44 27.29
C ASP A 20 -9.15 4.10 26.67
N ALA A 21 -8.86 4.07 25.39
CA ALA A 21 -8.15 2.97 24.78
C ALA A 21 -6.69 3.38 24.55
N GLN A 22 -5.76 2.77 25.28
CA GLN A 22 -4.33 2.89 25.02
C GLN A 22 -4.02 2.26 23.66
N GLU A 23 -4.03 3.05 22.61
CA GLU A 23 -3.78 2.56 21.27
C GLU A 23 -2.30 2.66 20.89
N LEU A 24 -1.87 1.70 20.09
CA LEU A 24 -0.57 1.68 19.43
C LEU A 24 -0.35 2.95 18.62
N SER A 25 0.48 3.86 19.11
CA SER A 25 0.92 5.03 18.36
C SER A 25 1.75 4.57 17.15
N HIS A 26 1.12 4.49 16.00
CA HIS A 26 1.77 4.11 14.74
C HIS A 26 2.52 5.28 14.14
N GLY A 27 3.64 5.66 14.76
CA GLY A 27 4.47 6.77 14.32
C GLY A 27 5.52 6.39 13.28
N TYR A 28 5.14 5.76 12.18
CA TYR A 28 6.07 5.50 11.07
C TYR A 28 6.24 6.71 10.16
N TYR A 29 7.49 7.00 9.80
CA TYR A 29 7.82 8.11 8.90
C TYR A 29 7.90 7.69 7.43
N ASN A 30 8.17 6.40 7.16
CA ASN A 30 8.15 5.86 5.81
C ASN A 30 6.71 5.57 5.33
N TYR A 31 5.75 6.43 5.72
CA TYR A 31 4.35 6.34 5.32
C TYR A 31 4.19 6.20 3.80
N ILE A 32 4.96 6.95 3.03
CA ILE A 32 4.84 6.96 1.57
C ILE A 32 5.19 5.59 0.96
N MET A 33 6.10 4.83 1.57
CA MET A 33 6.40 3.45 1.16
C MET A 33 5.40 2.44 1.70
N ASN A 34 4.78 2.71 2.85
CA ASN A 34 3.88 1.78 3.53
C ASN A 34 2.54 2.42 3.93
N ARG A 35 1.79 2.90 2.94
CA ARG A 35 0.46 3.51 3.13
C ARG A 35 -0.56 2.50 3.68
N PHE A 36 -0.39 1.22 3.34
CA PHE A 36 -1.24 0.13 3.81
C PHE A 36 -1.26 0.01 5.34
N ASN A 37 -0.18 0.43 6.02
CA ASN A 37 -0.13 0.38 7.49
C ASN A 37 -1.20 1.26 8.15
N LEU A 38 -1.43 2.46 7.64
CA LEU A 38 -2.37 3.42 8.22
C LEU A 38 -3.79 3.31 7.68
N ASN A 39 -3.96 2.78 6.46
CA ASN A 39 -5.27 2.78 5.83
C ASN A 39 -5.53 1.49 5.06
N PRO A 40 -6.53 0.68 5.46
CA PRO A 40 -6.86 -0.59 4.82
C PRO A 40 -7.29 -0.44 3.35
N ALA A 41 -7.74 0.73 2.91
CA ALA A 41 -8.10 0.98 1.51
C ALA A 41 -6.91 0.87 0.53
N PHE A 42 -5.66 0.81 1.03
CA PHE A 42 -4.48 0.59 0.19
C PHE A 42 -4.18 -0.89 -0.09
N ALA A 43 -4.93 -1.84 0.46
CA ALA A 43 -4.73 -3.26 0.16
C ALA A 43 -4.88 -3.52 -1.35
N GLY A 44 -3.89 -4.17 -1.97
CA GLY A 44 -3.89 -4.49 -3.41
C GLY A 44 -3.73 -3.29 -4.36
N ASN A 45 -3.59 -2.06 -3.85
CA ASN A 45 -3.52 -0.84 -4.66
C ASN A 45 -2.31 -0.77 -5.60
N SER A 46 -1.21 -1.42 -5.25
CA SER A 46 0.01 -1.43 -6.08
C SER A 46 -0.13 -2.20 -7.41
N GLY A 47 -1.24 -2.91 -7.61
CA GLY A 47 -1.40 -3.82 -8.75
C GLY A 47 -0.54 -5.09 -8.66
N ASN A 48 0.32 -5.19 -7.65
CA ASN A 48 1.28 -6.26 -7.43
C ASN A 48 0.99 -6.99 -6.11
N VAL A 49 1.51 -8.21 -5.98
CA VAL A 49 1.71 -8.82 -4.66
C VAL A 49 2.82 -8.03 -3.98
N SER A 50 2.53 -7.39 -2.86
CA SER A 50 3.48 -6.58 -2.12
C SER A 50 3.65 -7.12 -0.71
N ALA A 51 4.86 -7.46 -0.33
CA ALA A 51 5.25 -7.79 1.04
C ALA A 51 6.11 -6.64 1.58
N ILE A 52 5.76 -6.13 2.75
CA ILE A 52 6.40 -4.97 3.35
C ILE A 52 6.77 -5.29 4.80
N MET A 53 8.01 -5.03 5.17
CA MET A 53 8.46 -5.07 6.56
C MET A 53 8.93 -3.68 6.95
N ASN A 54 8.46 -3.19 8.08
CA ASN A 54 8.84 -1.91 8.64
C ASN A 54 9.22 -2.08 10.10
N THR A 55 10.39 -1.57 10.50
CA THR A 55 10.85 -1.62 11.89
C THR A 55 11.29 -0.23 12.30
N LYS A 56 10.72 0.28 13.38
CA LYS A 56 11.11 1.52 14.04
C LYS A 56 11.63 1.22 15.44
N THR A 57 12.85 1.68 15.74
CA THR A 57 13.46 1.63 17.07
C THR A 57 13.44 3.05 17.62
N TYR A 58 12.75 3.24 18.74
CA TYR A 58 12.68 4.52 19.44
C TYR A 58 13.85 4.66 20.40
N ALA A 59 14.27 5.90 20.64
CA ALA A 59 15.35 6.18 21.59
C ALA A 59 16.58 5.25 21.40
N ALA A 60 17.04 5.13 20.16
CA ALA A 60 18.16 4.25 19.81
C ALA A 60 19.40 4.56 20.65
N GLY A 61 20.02 3.53 21.19
CA GLY A 61 21.20 3.61 22.05
C GLY A 61 20.95 3.21 23.51
N PHE A 62 19.71 2.84 23.87
CA PHE A 62 19.42 2.13 25.12
C PHE A 62 19.36 0.62 24.86
N ASN A 63 19.78 -0.16 25.86
CA ASN A 63 19.44 -1.58 25.90
C ASN A 63 17.91 -1.67 26.04
N ASP A 64 17.29 -2.61 25.34
CA ASP A 64 15.83 -2.80 25.30
C ASP A 64 15.03 -1.57 24.85
N ALA A 65 15.61 -0.77 23.95
CA ALA A 65 14.92 0.37 23.34
C ALA A 65 13.56 -0.04 22.75
N PRO A 66 12.50 0.75 22.97
CA PRO A 66 11.18 0.45 22.41
C PRO A 66 11.26 0.23 20.91
N ARG A 67 10.59 -0.82 20.44
CA ARG A 67 10.61 -1.23 19.04
C ARG A 67 9.22 -1.55 18.54
N ASN A 68 8.87 -0.96 17.40
CA ASN A 68 7.68 -1.31 16.68
C ASN A 68 8.07 -1.97 15.35
N THR A 69 7.55 -3.17 15.09
CA THR A 69 7.79 -3.93 13.86
C THR A 69 6.47 -4.30 13.22
N MET A 70 6.33 -4.01 11.95
CA MET A 70 5.17 -4.37 11.13
C MET A 70 5.62 -5.23 9.97
N PHE A 71 4.89 -6.31 9.75
CA PHE A 71 4.94 -7.09 8.52
C PHE A 71 3.56 -7.08 7.88
N GLY A 72 3.49 -6.73 6.61
CA GLY A 72 2.26 -6.72 5.84
C GLY A 72 2.46 -7.36 4.48
N ILE A 73 1.41 -8.03 4.02
CA ILE A 73 1.33 -8.54 2.66
C ILE A 73 -0.04 -8.16 2.08
N HIS A 74 -0.06 -7.69 0.85
CA HIS A 74 -1.31 -7.41 0.15
C HIS A 74 -1.18 -7.68 -1.35
N THR A 75 -2.32 -8.00 -1.98
CA THR A 75 -2.38 -8.34 -3.40
C THR A 75 -3.72 -7.93 -4.00
N PRO A 76 -3.78 -7.52 -5.27
CA PRO A 76 -5.04 -7.41 -5.98
C PRO A 76 -5.61 -8.81 -6.26
N ILE A 77 -6.92 -8.98 -6.04
CA ILE A 77 -7.70 -10.12 -6.53
C ILE A 77 -8.03 -9.93 -8.01
N ASN A 78 -8.39 -8.70 -8.33
CA ASN A 78 -8.70 -8.23 -9.69
C ASN A 78 -8.44 -6.72 -9.79
N ASN A 79 -8.93 -6.06 -10.86
CA ASN A 79 -8.67 -4.64 -11.11
C ASN A 79 -9.32 -3.67 -10.11
N VAL A 80 -10.27 -4.13 -9.29
CA VAL A 80 -11.05 -3.30 -8.36
C VAL A 80 -11.06 -3.82 -6.93
N GLN A 81 -10.54 -5.02 -6.68
CA GLN A 81 -10.56 -5.66 -5.37
C GLN A 81 -9.15 -6.04 -4.91
N GLY A 82 -8.87 -5.83 -3.65
CA GLY A 82 -7.62 -6.23 -3.02
C GLY A 82 -7.84 -6.90 -1.68
N ILE A 83 -6.88 -7.72 -1.30
CA ILE A 83 -6.80 -8.33 0.03
C ILE A 83 -5.43 -8.12 0.62
N GLY A 84 -5.34 -8.18 1.94
CA GLY A 84 -4.08 -8.10 2.65
C GLY A 84 -4.17 -8.68 4.04
N ALA A 85 -3.02 -8.83 4.67
CA ALA A 85 -2.88 -9.19 6.07
C ALA A 85 -1.72 -8.42 6.68
N ARG A 86 -1.81 -8.10 7.97
CA ARG A 86 -0.77 -7.40 8.72
C ARG A 86 -0.54 -8.06 10.06
N ILE A 87 0.71 -8.02 10.49
CA ILE A 87 1.15 -8.36 11.83
C ILE A 87 1.96 -7.17 12.33
N ILE A 88 1.60 -6.62 13.47
CA ILE A 88 2.31 -5.51 14.10
C ILE A 88 2.67 -5.95 15.52
N SER A 89 3.91 -5.76 15.92
CA SER A 89 4.41 -5.99 17.28
C SER A 89 5.05 -4.72 17.79
N ASP A 90 4.57 -4.21 18.90
CA ASP A 90 5.11 -3.05 19.63
C ASP A 90 5.60 -3.52 20.99
N LYS A 91 6.92 -3.41 21.21
CA LYS A 91 7.59 -3.81 22.47
C LYS A 91 8.13 -2.59 23.17
N ARG A 92 7.76 -2.43 24.45
CA ARG A 92 8.18 -1.33 25.31
C ARG A 92 8.55 -1.88 26.70
N GLY A 93 9.80 -2.28 26.87
CA GLY A 93 10.23 -3.00 28.07
C GLY A 93 9.48 -4.32 28.19
N ALA A 94 8.81 -4.54 29.31
CA ALA A 94 8.01 -5.75 29.57
C ALA A 94 6.65 -5.75 28.84
N TYR A 95 6.17 -4.61 28.39
CA TYR A 95 4.88 -4.50 27.74
C TYR A 95 4.98 -4.76 26.24
N GLU A 96 4.16 -5.68 25.75
CA GLU A 96 4.07 -6.04 24.34
C GLU A 96 2.62 -5.97 23.86
N VAL A 97 2.42 -5.29 22.73
CA VAL A 97 1.14 -5.26 22.03
C VAL A 97 1.33 -5.86 20.64
N SER A 98 0.54 -6.86 20.32
CA SER A 98 0.56 -7.53 19.03
C SER A 98 -0.79 -7.42 18.34
N LYS A 99 -0.79 -6.93 17.11
CA LYS A 99 -1.98 -6.79 16.26
C LYS A 99 -1.87 -7.71 15.05
N TYR A 100 -2.93 -8.44 14.78
CA TYR A 100 -3.07 -9.33 13.63
C TYR A 100 -4.37 -8.96 12.92
N ASP A 101 -4.32 -8.59 11.65
CA ASP A 101 -5.54 -8.28 10.90
C ASP A 101 -5.49 -8.77 9.45
N ALA A 102 -6.66 -9.10 8.94
CA ALA A 102 -6.92 -9.33 7.54
C ALA A 102 -7.70 -8.14 6.98
N THR A 103 -7.44 -7.80 5.73
CA THR A 103 -7.99 -6.61 5.08
C THR A 103 -8.61 -6.97 3.74
N TYR A 104 -9.72 -6.33 3.42
CA TYR A 104 -10.34 -6.32 2.10
C TYR A 104 -10.50 -4.88 1.63
N SER A 105 -10.26 -4.63 0.34
CA SER A 105 -10.46 -3.33 -0.29
C SER A 105 -11.28 -3.44 -1.57
N TYR A 106 -11.99 -2.37 -1.89
CA TYR A 106 -12.78 -2.24 -3.12
C TYR A 106 -12.63 -0.84 -3.71
N GLN A 107 -12.35 -0.78 -5.03
CA GLN A 107 -12.17 0.46 -5.78
C GLN A 107 -13.35 0.73 -6.69
N VAL A 108 -13.86 1.96 -6.66
CA VAL A 108 -14.86 2.49 -7.59
C VAL A 108 -14.18 3.55 -8.44
N ARG A 109 -14.22 3.36 -9.76
CA ARG A 109 -13.71 4.35 -10.71
C ARG A 109 -14.83 5.22 -11.18
N PHE A 110 -14.73 6.54 -10.99
CA PHE A 110 -15.71 7.52 -11.46
C PHE A 110 -15.34 8.09 -12.82
N ALA A 111 -14.06 8.29 -13.07
CA ALA A 111 -13.51 8.79 -14.33
C ALA A 111 -12.06 8.27 -14.49
N ASP A 112 -11.44 8.54 -15.62
CA ASP A 112 -10.07 8.08 -15.89
C ASP A 112 -9.04 8.55 -14.84
N ASN A 113 -9.28 9.71 -14.21
CA ASN A 113 -8.42 10.31 -13.22
C ASN A 113 -9.09 10.47 -11.84
N SER A 114 -10.13 9.70 -11.54
CA SER A 114 -10.90 9.82 -10.29
C SER A 114 -11.32 8.46 -9.78
N ASP A 115 -10.68 7.99 -8.73
CA ASP A 115 -10.91 6.70 -8.09
C ASP A 115 -11.23 6.88 -6.61
N LEU A 116 -12.19 6.13 -6.10
CA LEU A 116 -12.51 6.03 -4.68
C LEU A 116 -12.30 4.59 -4.24
N ARG A 117 -11.52 4.40 -3.17
CA ARG A 117 -11.25 3.09 -2.58
C ARG A 117 -11.78 3.04 -1.15
N PHE A 118 -12.42 1.93 -0.83
CA PHE A 118 -12.87 1.57 0.51
C PHE A 118 -12.03 0.40 1.00
N GLY A 119 -11.77 0.36 2.29
CA GLY A 119 -11.08 -0.75 2.93
C GLY A 119 -11.72 -1.07 4.27
N ILE A 120 -11.78 -2.35 4.58
CA ILE A 120 -12.16 -2.86 5.90
C ILE A 120 -11.08 -3.81 6.38
N SER A 121 -10.82 -3.81 7.68
CA SER A 121 -9.94 -4.78 8.30
C SER A 121 -10.58 -5.35 9.56
N ALA A 122 -10.27 -6.62 9.86
CA ALA A 122 -10.71 -7.29 11.07
C ALA A 122 -9.62 -8.23 11.57
N GLY A 123 -9.53 -8.39 12.89
CA GLY A 123 -8.49 -9.19 13.49
C GLY A 123 -8.50 -9.22 15.00
N ALA A 124 -7.32 -9.41 15.59
CA ALA A 124 -7.11 -9.51 17.02
C ALA A 124 -5.99 -8.58 17.47
N LEU A 125 -6.18 -8.00 18.64
CA LEU A 125 -5.21 -7.19 19.37
C LEU A 125 -4.91 -7.88 20.68
N ARG A 126 -3.67 -8.35 20.87
CA ARG A 126 -3.20 -8.93 22.10
C ARG A 126 -2.34 -7.94 22.84
N ARG A 127 -2.63 -7.72 24.10
CA ARG A 127 -1.81 -6.95 25.04
C ARG A 127 -1.28 -7.89 26.09
N MET A 128 0.03 -7.90 26.30
CA MET A 128 0.63 -8.77 27.31
C MET A 128 1.77 -8.06 28.03
N MET A 129 1.99 -8.43 29.27
CA MET A 129 3.16 -8.08 30.02
C MET A 129 4.04 -9.33 30.16
N ASN A 130 5.29 -9.23 29.72
CA ASN A 130 6.25 -10.32 29.83
C ASN A 130 7.29 -10.00 30.93
N PRO A 131 7.12 -10.53 32.15
CA PRO A 131 8.05 -10.26 33.25
C PRO A 131 9.48 -10.72 32.95
N ASN A 132 9.64 -11.76 32.13
CA ASN A 132 10.96 -12.32 31.76
C ASN A 132 11.83 -11.37 30.92
N SER A 133 11.23 -10.30 30.36
CA SER A 133 11.96 -9.26 29.63
C SER A 133 12.51 -8.15 30.53
N ILE A 134 12.30 -8.24 31.85
CA ILE A 134 12.81 -7.26 32.81
C ILE A 134 14.20 -7.71 33.29
N SER A 135 15.21 -6.91 32.98
CA SER A 135 16.62 -7.28 33.22
C SER A 135 17.00 -7.39 34.70
N ASN A 136 16.24 -6.74 35.60
CA ASN A 136 16.56 -6.67 37.02
C ASN A 136 15.37 -7.13 37.86
N LEU A 137 15.02 -8.40 37.75
CA LEU A 137 13.91 -9.02 38.52
C LEU A 137 14.07 -8.90 40.04
N GLU A 138 15.27 -8.69 40.54
CA GLU A 138 15.59 -8.51 41.98
C GLU A 138 14.99 -7.23 42.58
N TYR A 139 14.71 -6.20 41.76
CA TYR A 139 14.07 -4.95 42.17
C TYR A 139 12.54 -4.99 42.08
N LEU A 140 11.97 -6.08 41.59
CA LEU A 140 10.53 -6.25 41.49
C LEU A 140 10.02 -6.99 42.73
N ASP A 141 8.95 -6.51 43.28
CA ASP A 141 8.22 -7.26 44.30
C ASP A 141 7.53 -8.47 43.64
N GLN A 142 8.20 -9.64 43.74
CA GLN A 142 7.68 -10.88 43.15
C GLN A 142 6.38 -11.36 43.79
N THR A 143 5.95 -10.72 44.88
CA THR A 143 4.66 -10.99 45.54
C THR A 143 3.55 -10.09 45.00
N ASP A 144 3.88 -9.12 44.12
CA ASP A 144 2.87 -8.27 43.50
C ASP A 144 1.94 -9.15 42.62
N PRO A 145 0.63 -9.18 42.95
CA PRO A 145 -0.35 -9.95 42.18
C PRO A 145 -0.36 -9.61 40.67
N THR A 146 0.04 -8.39 40.31
CA THR A 146 0.14 -7.90 38.93
C THR A 146 1.24 -8.63 38.13
N LEU A 147 2.31 -9.09 38.81
CA LEU A 147 3.41 -9.84 38.22
C LEU A 147 3.17 -11.35 38.27
N ALA A 148 2.47 -11.84 39.28
CA ALA A 148 2.23 -13.28 39.54
C ALA A 148 1.07 -13.89 38.75
N GLY A 149 0.20 -13.08 38.18
CA GLY A 149 -0.93 -13.51 37.38
C GLY A 149 -0.89 -13.03 35.94
N ASN A 150 -1.55 -13.76 35.04
CA ASN A 150 -1.77 -13.34 33.66
C ASN A 150 -2.73 -12.12 33.55
N TYR A 151 -2.65 -11.19 34.50
CA TYR A 151 -3.53 -10.01 34.57
C TYR A 151 -3.40 -9.09 33.35
N PHE A 152 -2.35 -9.23 32.56
CA PHE A 152 -2.11 -8.44 31.37
C PHE A 152 -1.88 -9.31 30.11
N ASP A 153 -2.50 -10.46 29.99
CA ASP A 153 -2.57 -11.21 28.74
C ASP A 153 -4.02 -11.22 28.25
N GLU A 154 -4.36 -10.17 27.53
CA GLU A 154 -5.69 -9.91 27.01
C GLU A 154 -5.68 -9.90 25.49
N THR A 155 -6.65 -10.59 24.91
CA THR A 155 -6.84 -10.60 23.45
C THR A 155 -8.24 -10.09 23.11
N ASN A 156 -8.28 -8.99 22.37
CA ASN A 156 -9.50 -8.32 21.95
C ASN A 156 -9.70 -8.41 20.45
N PHE A 157 -10.95 -8.50 20.01
CA PHE A 157 -11.32 -8.33 18.61
C PHE A 157 -11.07 -6.88 18.20
N ILE A 158 -10.56 -6.67 16.99
CA ILE A 158 -10.42 -5.33 16.41
C ILE A 158 -11.01 -5.31 15.00
N ALA A 159 -11.55 -4.16 14.63
CA ALA A 159 -11.98 -3.88 13.27
C ALA A 159 -11.59 -2.44 12.90
N GLY A 160 -11.28 -2.23 11.64
CA GLY A 160 -10.93 -0.91 11.12
C GLY A 160 -11.54 -0.67 9.74
N VAL A 161 -11.65 0.61 9.40
CA VAL A 161 -12.18 1.06 8.11
C VAL A 161 -11.26 2.10 7.50
N GLY A 162 -11.35 2.26 6.19
CA GLY A 162 -10.59 3.28 5.49
C GLY A 162 -11.20 3.66 4.15
N LEU A 163 -10.86 4.85 3.72
CA LEU A 163 -11.27 5.45 2.47
C LEU A 163 -10.09 6.20 1.87
N VAL A 164 -9.90 6.09 0.56
CA VAL A 164 -8.91 6.85 -0.20
C VAL A 164 -9.56 7.36 -1.47
N TYR A 165 -9.44 8.65 -1.72
CA TYR A 165 -9.90 9.31 -2.93
C TYR A 165 -8.71 9.87 -3.70
N ASP A 166 -8.51 9.37 -4.91
CA ASP A 166 -7.52 9.87 -5.86
C ASP A 166 -8.21 10.75 -6.89
N TYR A 167 -7.69 11.95 -7.10
CA TYR A 167 -8.16 12.87 -8.13
C TYR A 167 -6.96 13.54 -8.80
N ASN A 168 -6.69 13.16 -10.04
CA ASN A 168 -5.48 13.59 -10.76
C ASN A 168 -4.20 13.29 -9.95
N GLN A 169 -3.50 14.33 -9.54
CA GLN A 169 -2.28 14.27 -8.72
C GLN A 169 -2.55 14.33 -7.21
N PHE A 170 -3.79 14.61 -6.80
CA PHE A 170 -4.19 14.66 -5.40
C PHE A 170 -4.60 13.28 -4.90
N GLN A 171 -4.25 12.98 -3.68
CA GLN A 171 -4.72 11.83 -2.94
C GLN A 171 -5.15 12.25 -1.54
N PHE A 172 -6.37 11.89 -1.16
CA PHE A 172 -6.92 12.10 0.17
C PHE A 172 -7.25 10.76 0.79
N GLY A 173 -6.87 10.57 2.03
CA GLY A 173 -7.15 9.37 2.80
C GLY A 173 -7.82 9.71 4.13
N LEU A 174 -8.76 8.88 4.54
CA LEU A 174 -9.36 8.90 5.87
C LEU A 174 -9.45 7.46 6.35
N SER A 175 -9.02 7.20 7.58
CA SER A 175 -9.13 5.86 8.17
C SER A 175 -9.33 5.91 9.67
N ALA A 176 -9.97 4.87 10.19
CA ALA A 176 -10.01 4.51 11.60
C ALA A 176 -9.46 3.08 11.68
N PRO A 177 -8.12 2.91 11.84
CA PRO A 177 -7.47 1.60 11.73
C PRO A 177 -7.81 0.64 12.87
N SER A 178 -8.41 1.14 13.95
CA SER A 178 -8.88 0.36 15.10
C SER A 178 -10.20 0.95 15.58
N LEU A 179 -11.20 1.04 14.69
CA LEU A 179 -12.52 1.62 14.98
C LEU A 179 -13.27 0.87 16.09
N VAL A 180 -13.10 -0.44 16.18
CA VAL A 180 -13.69 -1.30 17.21
C VAL A 180 -12.58 -2.05 17.91
N VAL A 181 -12.58 -2.05 19.24
CA VAL A 181 -11.65 -2.81 20.08
C VAL A 181 -12.46 -3.48 21.20
N GLY A 182 -12.40 -4.82 21.28
CA GLY A 182 -13.04 -5.59 22.36
C GLY A 182 -14.57 -5.66 22.33
N GLY A 183 -15.22 -5.04 21.35
CA GLY A 183 -16.69 -4.98 21.27
C GLY A 183 -17.32 -3.89 22.13
N GLU A 184 -16.50 -3.09 22.80
CA GLU A 184 -16.90 -1.89 23.51
C GLU A 184 -16.82 -0.66 22.58
N ASP A 185 -16.88 0.53 23.13
CA ASP A 185 -17.03 1.78 22.38
C ASP A 185 -16.07 1.95 21.20
N LEU A 186 -16.50 2.77 20.24
CA LEU A 186 -15.73 3.07 19.03
C LEU A 186 -14.44 3.84 19.38
N SER A 187 -13.30 3.36 18.91
CA SER A 187 -12.04 4.08 19.06
C SER A 187 -12.09 5.41 18.32
N GLU A 188 -11.62 6.45 18.98
CA GLU A 188 -11.52 7.80 18.38
C GLU A 188 -10.25 7.99 17.51
N HIS A 189 -9.42 6.95 17.38
CA HIS A 189 -8.23 7.05 16.54
C HIS A 189 -8.58 7.18 15.06
N ILE A 190 -8.50 8.41 14.58
CA ILE A 190 -8.76 8.77 13.18
C ILE A 190 -7.47 9.27 12.54
N VAL A 191 -7.19 8.80 11.34
CA VAL A 191 -6.05 9.21 10.54
C VAL A 191 -6.56 9.86 9.25
N GLY A 192 -6.21 11.13 9.06
CA GLY A 192 -6.43 11.87 7.82
C GLY A 192 -5.11 12.03 7.06
N THR A 193 -5.12 11.86 5.75
CA THR A 193 -3.94 12.08 4.90
C THR A 193 -4.30 12.90 3.68
N ALA A 194 -3.40 13.79 3.27
CA ALA A 194 -3.51 14.54 2.02
C ALA A 194 -2.15 14.62 1.36
N SER A 195 -2.05 14.28 0.09
CA SER A 195 -0.81 14.38 -0.67
C SER A 195 -1.05 14.89 -2.08
N TYR A 196 -0.03 15.50 -2.65
CA TYR A 196 -0.03 16.00 -4.01
C TYR A 196 1.26 15.59 -4.72
N LYS A 197 1.16 14.94 -5.89
CA LYS A 197 2.33 14.56 -6.69
C LYS A 197 2.60 15.64 -7.75
N TYR A 198 3.54 16.54 -7.47
CA TYR A 198 3.98 17.56 -8.42
C TYR A 198 5.09 17.00 -9.32
N LYS A 199 4.81 16.89 -10.62
CA LYS A 199 5.80 16.49 -11.62
C LYS A 199 6.48 17.72 -12.19
N LEU A 200 7.81 17.78 -12.11
CA LEU A 200 8.55 18.87 -12.74
C LEU A 200 8.51 18.69 -14.26
N GLU A 201 8.22 19.78 -14.97
CA GLU A 201 8.22 19.81 -16.44
C GLU A 201 9.61 19.45 -17.00
N ASN A 202 9.62 18.62 -18.05
CA ASN A 202 10.83 18.18 -18.71
C ASN A 202 11.86 17.49 -17.79
N SER A 203 11.41 16.89 -16.71
CA SER A 203 12.26 16.21 -15.72
C SER A 203 11.59 14.92 -15.23
N ASP A 204 12.43 13.93 -14.89
CA ASP A 204 12.01 12.71 -14.20
C ASP A 204 11.88 12.90 -12.68
N PHE A 205 11.88 14.15 -12.22
CA PHE A 205 11.83 14.48 -10.79
C PHE A 205 10.40 14.83 -10.37
N ASN A 206 9.94 14.23 -9.26
CA ASN A 206 8.66 14.54 -8.64
C ASN A 206 8.89 15.08 -7.22
N ILE A 207 8.02 15.99 -6.79
CA ILE A 207 7.95 16.48 -5.41
C ILE A 207 6.59 16.10 -4.84
N ILE A 208 6.56 15.49 -3.65
CA ILE A 208 5.35 14.98 -3.03
C ILE A 208 5.22 15.53 -1.62
N PRO A 209 4.62 16.73 -1.42
CA PRO A 209 4.16 17.14 -0.11
C PRO A 209 3.06 16.23 0.39
N THR A 210 3.13 15.85 1.66
CA THR A 210 2.15 15.01 2.32
C THR A 210 1.88 15.56 3.72
N LEU A 211 0.59 15.70 4.05
CA LEU A 211 0.10 16.01 5.39
C LEU A 211 -0.55 14.75 5.96
N ILE A 212 -0.21 14.40 7.19
CA ILE A 212 -0.85 13.35 7.96
C ILE A 212 -1.36 13.97 9.25
N TYR A 213 -2.63 13.78 9.54
CA TYR A 213 -3.25 14.15 10.80
C TYR A 213 -3.72 12.89 11.51
N GLN A 214 -3.44 12.80 12.80
CA GLN A 214 -3.90 11.71 13.66
C GLN A 214 -4.56 12.28 14.89
N ASN A 215 -5.83 11.95 15.08
CA ASN A 215 -6.52 12.14 16.35
C ASN A 215 -6.19 10.96 17.24
N MET A 216 -5.66 11.21 18.43
CA MET A 216 -5.30 10.18 19.41
C MET A 216 -5.95 10.53 20.74
N PRO A 217 -6.90 9.71 21.23
CA PRO A 217 -7.73 10.07 22.40
C PRO A 217 -6.94 10.31 23.70
N VAL A 218 -5.81 9.62 23.87
CA VAL A 218 -5.00 9.64 25.10
C VAL A 218 -3.81 10.57 25.03
N ILE A 219 -3.42 10.96 23.80
CA ILE A 219 -2.25 11.79 23.51
C ILE A 219 -2.73 12.95 22.65
N ASP A 220 -2.09 14.11 22.76
CA ASP A 220 -2.41 15.26 21.92
C ASP A 220 -2.47 14.89 20.43
N ASN A 221 -3.42 15.48 19.73
CA ASN A 221 -3.55 15.35 18.29
C ASN A 221 -2.22 15.63 17.60
N ARG A 222 -1.85 14.77 16.66
CA ARG A 222 -0.59 14.84 15.93
C ARG A 222 -0.80 15.19 14.48
N TYR A 223 0.02 16.07 13.97
CA TYR A 223 0.17 16.29 12.54
C TYR A 223 1.63 16.17 12.12
N ASP A 224 1.83 15.55 10.95
CA ASP A 224 3.13 15.36 10.32
C ASP A 224 3.08 16.00 8.94
N ILE A 225 4.06 16.82 8.62
CA ILE A 225 4.25 17.42 7.29
C ILE A 225 5.49 16.77 6.70
N LEU A 226 5.35 16.09 5.56
CA LEU A 226 6.44 15.41 4.86
C LEU A 226 6.61 16.05 3.48
N LEU A 227 7.85 16.26 3.08
CA LEU A 227 8.22 16.63 1.72
C LEU A 227 9.17 15.57 1.17
N LYS A 228 8.69 14.80 0.19
CA LYS A 228 9.47 13.79 -0.51
C LYS A 228 9.84 14.29 -1.89
N GLY A 229 11.12 14.20 -2.24
CA GLY A 229 11.61 14.30 -3.61
C GLY A 229 11.94 12.92 -4.15
N GLU A 230 11.51 12.59 -5.37
CA GLU A 230 11.84 11.32 -6.02
C GLU A 230 12.33 11.53 -7.46
N TYR A 231 13.34 10.77 -7.84
CA TYR A 231 13.90 10.75 -9.19
C TYR A 231 13.61 9.41 -9.87
N GLN A 232 12.97 9.46 -11.04
CA GLN A 232 12.53 8.29 -11.83
C GLN A 232 11.68 7.28 -11.04
N GLU A 233 11.05 7.70 -9.92
CA GLU A 233 10.35 6.81 -8.99
C GLU A 233 11.26 5.70 -8.40
N LYS A 234 12.59 5.83 -8.53
CA LYS A 234 13.58 4.83 -8.12
C LYS A 234 14.39 5.24 -6.89
N VAL A 235 14.74 6.51 -6.80
CA VAL A 235 15.52 7.06 -5.68
C VAL A 235 14.73 8.19 -5.06
N TRP A 236 14.68 8.23 -3.76
CA TRP A 236 13.96 9.28 -3.07
C TRP A 236 14.68 9.75 -1.81
N ALA A 237 14.43 11.00 -1.45
CA ALA A 237 14.77 11.57 -0.17
C ALA A 237 13.55 12.31 0.39
N GLN A 238 13.44 12.36 1.71
CA GLN A 238 12.35 13.08 2.37
C GLN A 238 12.87 13.85 3.58
N VAL A 239 12.17 14.95 3.88
CA VAL A 239 12.28 15.67 5.13
C VAL A 239 10.87 15.82 5.70
N GLY A 240 10.74 15.72 7.01
CA GLY A 240 9.46 15.82 7.70
C GLY A 240 9.57 16.58 9.01
N TYR A 241 8.47 17.20 9.37
CA TYR A 241 8.26 17.84 10.66
C TYR A 241 7.02 17.25 11.32
N GLN A 242 7.13 16.93 12.60
CA GLN A 242 6.04 16.43 13.44
C GLN A 242 5.69 17.45 14.49
N SER A 243 4.41 17.62 14.80
CA SER A 243 3.90 18.56 15.80
C SER A 243 4.50 18.37 17.22
N THR A 244 5.02 17.18 17.50
CA THR A 244 5.79 16.87 18.73
C THR A 244 7.23 17.46 18.71
N GLN A 245 7.52 18.36 17.78
CA GLN A 245 8.82 19.03 17.58
C GLN A 245 9.92 18.11 17.05
N ASN A 246 9.57 16.95 16.47
CA ASN A 246 10.54 16.05 15.88
C ASN A 246 10.78 16.42 14.41
N LEU A 247 12.04 16.29 13.98
CA LEU A 247 12.44 16.38 12.57
C LEU A 247 12.78 14.97 12.06
N ASN A 248 12.29 14.66 10.87
CA ASN A 248 12.56 13.40 10.18
C ASN A 248 13.33 13.61 8.90
N PHE A 249 14.32 12.78 8.65
CA PHE A 249 15.09 12.71 7.41
C PHE A 249 15.06 11.27 6.91
N GLY A 250 14.74 11.08 5.64
CA GLY A 250 14.66 9.75 5.04
C GLY A 250 15.27 9.70 3.66
N ILE A 251 15.83 8.55 3.32
CA ILE A 251 16.33 8.22 1.97
C ILE A 251 15.91 6.80 1.62
N GLY A 252 15.79 6.52 0.35
CA GLY A 252 15.53 5.15 -0.08
C GLY A 252 15.61 4.94 -1.58
N PHE A 253 15.52 3.67 -1.92
CA PHE A 253 15.59 3.18 -3.29
C PHE A 253 14.39 2.28 -3.56
N ASP A 254 13.88 2.36 -4.79
CA ASP A 254 12.80 1.54 -5.31
C ASP A 254 13.23 0.99 -6.68
N LEU A 255 13.72 -0.23 -6.68
CA LEU A 255 14.31 -0.89 -7.85
C LEU A 255 13.37 -1.95 -8.43
N GLY A 256 12.11 -1.59 -8.63
CA GLY A 256 11.08 -2.45 -9.18
C GLY A 256 10.59 -3.49 -8.16
N PRO A 257 11.07 -4.76 -8.18
CA PRO A 257 10.61 -5.76 -7.23
C PRO A 257 11.07 -5.51 -5.79
N PHE A 258 12.10 -4.71 -5.58
CA PHE A 258 12.69 -4.43 -4.27
C PHE A 258 12.69 -2.94 -3.97
N GLY A 259 12.28 -2.59 -2.76
CA GLY A 259 12.40 -1.24 -2.23
C GLY A 259 13.00 -1.28 -0.82
N ILE A 260 13.85 -0.32 -0.52
CA ILE A 260 14.41 -0.13 0.83
C ILE A 260 14.40 1.35 1.15
N GLY A 261 14.04 1.68 2.40
CA GLY A 261 14.10 3.03 2.92
C GLY A 261 14.64 3.04 4.33
N TYR A 262 15.34 4.09 4.65
CA TYR A 262 15.83 4.39 5.98
C TYR A 262 15.39 5.80 6.37
N SER A 263 14.91 5.97 7.59
CA SER A 263 14.59 7.28 8.15
C SER A 263 15.19 7.44 9.53
N TYR A 264 15.66 8.64 9.79
CA TYR A 264 16.21 9.09 11.05
C TYR A 264 15.36 10.21 11.61
N GLU A 265 14.96 10.09 12.87
CA GLU A 265 14.17 11.07 13.58
C GLU A 265 15.01 11.73 14.66
N MET A 266 15.14 13.05 14.59
CA MET A 266 15.72 13.87 15.62
C MET A 266 14.63 14.33 16.58
N ASN A 267 14.76 13.95 17.85
CA ASN A 267 13.88 14.42 18.91
C ASN A 267 14.37 15.77 19.43
N ASN A 268 13.62 16.83 19.15
CA ASN A 268 13.90 18.21 19.61
C ASN A 268 12.98 18.64 20.77
N SER A 269 12.20 17.71 21.35
CA SER A 269 11.33 18.02 22.49
C SER A 269 12.14 18.33 23.75
N ALA A 270 11.48 18.93 24.74
CA ALA A 270 12.08 19.20 26.06
C ALA A 270 12.64 17.93 26.75
N PHE A 271 12.20 16.76 26.32
CA PHE A 271 12.63 15.44 26.81
C PHE A 271 13.77 14.82 25.98
N SER A 272 14.38 15.55 25.04
CA SER A 272 15.45 15.04 24.14
C SER A 272 16.66 14.50 24.88
N ASN A 273 16.91 14.97 26.10
CA ASN A 273 17.99 14.45 26.96
C ASN A 273 17.72 13.03 27.48
N ILE A 274 16.46 12.61 27.56
CA ILE A 274 16.02 11.31 28.06
C ILE A 274 15.60 10.41 26.89
N SER A 275 14.82 10.95 25.96
CA SER A 275 14.37 10.25 24.76
C SER A 275 15.28 10.62 23.58
N LYS A 276 16.18 9.71 23.23
CA LYS A 276 17.11 9.86 22.11
C LYS A 276 16.39 9.74 20.76
N ASN A 277 17.17 9.93 19.70
CA ASN A 277 16.70 9.83 18.31
C ASN A 277 16.18 8.44 17.96
N SER A 278 15.31 8.36 16.97
CA SER A 278 14.74 7.11 16.52
C SER A 278 15.19 6.77 15.09
N ASN A 279 15.23 5.48 14.79
CA ASN A 279 15.59 4.95 13.46
C ASN A 279 14.46 4.08 12.92
N GLU A 280 14.22 4.18 11.62
CA GLU A 280 13.23 3.37 10.94
C GLU A 280 13.80 2.80 9.65
N ILE A 281 13.57 1.49 9.45
CA ILE A 281 13.94 0.78 8.22
C ILE A 281 12.66 0.20 7.64
N VAL A 282 12.46 0.38 6.34
CA VAL A 282 11.40 -0.26 5.58
C VAL A 282 11.98 -1.05 4.42
N VAL A 283 11.50 -2.26 4.24
CA VAL A 283 11.85 -3.13 3.11
C VAL A 283 10.56 -3.55 2.42
N ARG A 284 10.51 -3.43 1.10
CA ARG A 284 9.38 -3.85 0.28
C ARG A 284 9.84 -4.82 -0.79
N MET A 285 9.05 -5.88 -0.99
CA MET A 285 9.15 -6.79 -2.13
C MET A 285 7.84 -6.75 -2.91
N SER A 286 7.91 -6.57 -4.22
CA SER A 286 6.73 -6.49 -5.08
C SER A 286 6.87 -7.44 -6.27
N PHE A 287 5.86 -8.27 -6.50
CA PHE A 287 5.84 -9.25 -7.58
C PHE A 287 4.55 -9.11 -8.36
N LEU A 288 4.62 -9.25 -9.68
CA LEU A 288 3.39 -9.33 -10.47
C LEU A 288 2.59 -10.56 -10.08
N PRO A 289 1.27 -10.46 -9.84
CA PRO A 289 0.41 -11.61 -9.69
C PRO A 289 0.56 -12.55 -10.88
N ALA A 290 0.57 -13.86 -10.65
CA ALA A 290 0.78 -14.85 -11.71
C ALA A 290 -0.16 -14.64 -12.91
N LYS A 291 -1.45 -14.33 -12.65
CA LYS A 291 -2.43 -14.00 -13.71
C LYS A 291 -2.05 -12.75 -14.50
N GLN A 292 -1.51 -11.75 -13.86
CA GLN A 292 -1.14 -10.48 -14.53
C GLN A 292 0.17 -10.62 -15.30
N LYS A 293 1.11 -11.41 -14.79
CA LYS A 293 2.33 -11.76 -15.51
C LYS A 293 2.00 -12.52 -16.79
N GLU A 294 1.15 -13.55 -16.71
CA GLU A 294 0.67 -14.31 -17.88
C GLU A 294 -0.06 -13.43 -18.89
N ARG A 295 -0.89 -12.47 -18.40
CA ARG A 295 -1.58 -11.49 -19.26
C ARG A 295 -0.61 -10.54 -19.95
N ASN A 296 0.37 -10.02 -19.22
CA ASN A 296 1.36 -9.09 -19.79
C ASN A 296 2.25 -9.78 -20.83
N GLU A 297 2.67 -11.02 -20.59
CA GLU A 297 3.40 -11.83 -21.58
C GLU A 297 2.56 -12.07 -22.83
N THR A 298 1.28 -12.41 -22.66
CA THR A 298 0.35 -12.62 -23.77
C THR A 298 0.11 -11.32 -24.56
N THR A 299 -0.07 -10.18 -23.86
CA THR A 299 -0.22 -8.87 -24.49
C THR A 299 1.02 -8.48 -25.26
N LYS A 300 2.21 -8.66 -24.69
CA LYS A 300 3.48 -8.38 -25.36
C LYS A 300 3.66 -9.21 -26.63
N MET A 301 3.33 -10.50 -26.57
CA MET A 301 3.34 -11.37 -27.75
C MET A 301 2.36 -10.86 -28.83
N LEU A 302 1.13 -10.47 -28.41
CA LEU A 302 0.14 -9.91 -29.34
C LEU A 302 0.62 -8.62 -30.00
N ASP A 303 1.22 -7.71 -29.23
CA ASP A 303 1.79 -6.46 -29.76
C ASP A 303 2.91 -6.72 -30.76
N GLU A 304 3.79 -7.68 -30.48
CA GLU A 304 4.86 -8.09 -31.40
C GLU A 304 4.29 -8.68 -32.70
N TYR A 305 3.24 -9.49 -32.63
CA TYR A 305 2.56 -10.04 -33.79
C TYR A 305 1.80 -8.96 -34.58
N VAL A 306 1.12 -8.04 -33.90
CA VAL A 306 0.47 -6.90 -34.54
C VAL A 306 1.49 -6.01 -35.28
N ALA A 307 2.66 -5.79 -34.66
CA ALA A 307 3.74 -5.02 -35.31
C ALA A 307 4.27 -5.72 -36.56
N LYS A 308 4.55 -7.04 -36.49
CA LYS A 308 4.96 -7.84 -37.68
C LYS A 308 3.87 -7.81 -38.76
N PHE A 309 2.61 -7.95 -38.38
CA PHE A 309 1.47 -7.91 -39.28
C PHE A 309 1.33 -6.56 -40.01
N ASN A 310 1.47 -5.45 -39.25
CA ASN A 310 1.45 -4.11 -39.84
C ASN A 310 2.60 -3.85 -40.79
N ALA A 311 3.81 -4.41 -40.53
CA ALA A 311 4.94 -4.34 -41.43
C ALA A 311 4.62 -5.09 -42.73
N MET A 312 4.06 -6.30 -42.65
CA MET A 312 3.67 -7.07 -43.86
C MET A 312 2.53 -6.38 -44.64
N ILE A 313 1.54 -5.78 -43.99
CA ILE A 313 0.48 -5.02 -44.66
C ILE A 313 1.08 -3.85 -45.44
N LYS A 314 2.07 -3.15 -44.88
CA LYS A 314 2.74 -2.02 -45.53
C LYS A 314 3.50 -2.45 -46.78
N ASP A 315 4.11 -3.63 -46.75
CA ASP A 315 4.82 -4.21 -47.86
C ASP A 315 3.88 -4.73 -48.97
N THR A 316 2.76 -5.38 -48.57
CA THR A 316 1.75 -5.90 -49.50
C THR A 316 0.83 -4.82 -50.07
N GLN A 317 0.60 -3.67 -49.39
CA GLN A 317 -0.17 -2.54 -49.94
C GLN A 317 0.44 -2.02 -51.26
N ASN A 318 1.75 -2.09 -51.42
CA ASN A 318 2.43 -1.67 -52.63
C ASN A 318 2.28 -2.68 -53.77
N THR A 319 2.02 -3.96 -53.48
CA THR A 319 2.00 -5.03 -54.49
C THR A 319 0.64 -5.65 -54.75
N TYR A 320 -0.29 -5.68 -53.71
CA TYR A 320 -1.53 -6.47 -53.76
C TYR A 320 -2.74 -5.78 -53.18
N SER A 321 -2.93 -4.50 -53.41
CA SER A 321 -4.01 -3.67 -52.76
C SER A 321 -5.44 -4.15 -53.00
N LYS A 322 -5.72 -5.17 -53.79
CA LYS A 322 -7.03 -5.71 -54.14
C LYS A 322 -7.16 -7.23 -54.03
N SER A 323 -6.28 -7.94 -53.36
CA SER A 323 -6.27 -9.41 -53.31
C SER A 323 -7.10 -9.96 -52.13
N ALA A 324 -7.58 -11.21 -52.26
CA ALA A 324 -8.25 -11.97 -51.21
C ALA A 324 -7.39 -12.10 -49.93
N VAL A 325 -6.06 -12.09 -50.06
CA VAL A 325 -5.07 -12.13 -49.00
C VAL A 325 -5.17 -10.92 -48.07
N PHE A 326 -5.40 -9.71 -48.61
CA PHE A 326 -5.57 -8.49 -47.80
C PHE A 326 -6.84 -8.55 -46.94
N SER A 327 -7.92 -9.07 -47.51
CA SER A 327 -9.20 -9.27 -46.81
C SER A 327 -9.06 -10.28 -45.67
N GLU A 328 -8.33 -11.36 -45.87
CA GLU A 328 -8.06 -12.38 -44.86
C GLU A 328 -7.18 -11.86 -43.71
N ILE A 329 -6.15 -11.08 -44.05
CA ILE A 329 -5.29 -10.36 -43.11
C ILE A 329 -6.12 -9.40 -42.22
N GLN A 330 -7.04 -8.63 -42.78
CA GLN A 330 -7.90 -7.72 -42.03
C GLN A 330 -8.88 -8.46 -41.09
N ASN A 331 -9.37 -9.62 -41.49
CA ASN A 331 -10.24 -10.46 -40.67
C ASN A 331 -9.48 -11.04 -39.47
N ILE A 332 -8.27 -11.53 -39.71
CA ILE A 332 -7.37 -12.05 -38.66
C ILE A 332 -7.04 -10.94 -37.65
N ARG A 333 -6.78 -9.69 -38.12
CA ARG A 333 -6.55 -8.54 -37.25
C ARG A 333 -7.75 -8.25 -36.33
N LYS A 334 -8.97 -8.23 -36.89
CA LYS A 334 -10.20 -8.03 -36.09
C LYS A 334 -10.39 -9.13 -35.05
N GLU A 335 -10.06 -10.36 -35.42
CA GLU A 335 -10.16 -11.51 -34.50
C GLU A 335 -9.13 -11.41 -33.35
N LEU A 336 -7.89 -10.99 -33.65
CA LEU A 336 -6.85 -10.74 -32.65
C LEU A 336 -7.23 -9.60 -31.69
N ASP A 337 -7.77 -8.49 -32.20
CA ASP A 337 -8.23 -7.36 -31.38
C ASP A 337 -9.42 -7.76 -30.49
N ALA A 338 -10.31 -8.62 -30.98
CA ALA A 338 -11.40 -9.16 -30.17
C ALA A 338 -10.91 -10.11 -29.08
N LEU A 339 -9.91 -10.93 -29.36
CA LEU A 339 -9.32 -11.86 -28.39
C LEU A 339 -8.46 -11.16 -27.32
N ALA A 340 -7.76 -10.09 -27.68
CA ALA A 340 -6.97 -9.27 -26.73
C ALA A 340 -7.86 -8.59 -25.68
N LYS A 341 -9.12 -8.30 -26.02
CA LYS A 341 -10.13 -7.74 -25.09
C LYS A 341 -10.74 -8.76 -24.11
N GLN A 342 -10.51 -10.06 -24.31
CA GLN A 342 -11.13 -11.12 -23.52
C GLN A 342 -10.16 -11.68 -22.45
N ASN A 343 -10.44 -11.41 -21.19
CA ASN A 343 -9.60 -11.68 -19.99
C ASN A 343 -9.71 -13.13 -19.44
N ASP A 344 -9.88 -14.17 -20.24
CA ASP A 344 -10.13 -15.54 -19.78
C ASP A 344 -8.95 -16.49 -20.05
N LYS A 345 -8.53 -17.25 -19.02
CA LYS A 345 -7.37 -18.17 -19.03
C LYS A 345 -7.48 -19.31 -20.06
N LYS A 346 -8.71 -19.83 -20.29
CA LYS A 346 -8.99 -20.82 -21.33
C LYS A 346 -8.82 -20.22 -22.73
N LYS A 347 -9.19 -18.95 -22.87
CA LYS A 347 -9.11 -18.20 -24.13
C LYS A 347 -7.69 -17.76 -24.46
N ALA A 348 -6.87 -17.39 -23.45
CA ALA A 348 -5.45 -17.09 -23.66
C ALA A 348 -4.68 -18.29 -24.25
N LYS A 349 -5.01 -19.52 -23.79
CA LYS A 349 -4.41 -20.76 -24.35
C LYS A 349 -4.88 -21.03 -25.79
N ALA A 350 -6.13 -20.70 -26.11
CA ALA A 350 -6.67 -20.80 -27.46
C ALA A 350 -6.07 -19.77 -28.40
N VAL A 351 -5.88 -18.52 -27.91
CA VAL A 351 -5.14 -17.44 -28.62
C VAL A 351 -3.74 -17.87 -28.96
N LYS A 352 -2.98 -18.41 -27.99
CA LYS A 352 -1.61 -18.89 -28.22
C LYS A 352 -1.55 -19.98 -29.31
N LYS A 353 -2.49 -20.94 -29.30
CA LYS A 353 -2.58 -21.96 -30.36
C LYS A 353 -2.90 -21.36 -31.71
N ARG A 354 -3.79 -20.39 -31.77
CA ARG A 354 -4.23 -19.74 -33.02
C ARG A 354 -3.15 -18.84 -33.57
N LEU A 355 -2.38 -18.14 -32.71
CA LEU A 355 -1.20 -17.37 -33.12
C LEU A 355 -0.13 -18.22 -33.81
N ILE A 356 0.13 -19.44 -33.31
CA ILE A 356 1.06 -20.37 -33.94
C ILE A 356 0.56 -20.80 -35.35
N VAL A 357 -0.75 -21.03 -35.49
CA VAL A 357 -1.36 -21.36 -36.80
C VAL A 357 -1.23 -20.19 -37.78
N ILE A 358 -1.48 -18.97 -37.32
CA ILE A 358 -1.33 -17.74 -38.13
C ILE A 358 0.13 -17.51 -38.54
N GLU A 359 1.07 -17.72 -37.63
CA GLU A 359 2.51 -17.61 -37.93
C GLU A 359 2.96 -18.59 -39.04
N ASN A 360 2.44 -19.81 -38.97
CA ASN A 360 2.70 -20.81 -40.01
C ASN A 360 2.06 -20.41 -41.35
N GLN A 361 0.84 -19.86 -41.33
CA GLN A 361 0.14 -19.38 -42.53
C GLN A 361 0.89 -18.18 -43.19
N ILE A 362 1.38 -17.24 -42.36
CA ILE A 362 2.18 -16.11 -42.82
C ILE A 362 3.49 -16.61 -43.45
N THR A 363 4.17 -17.55 -42.79
CA THR A 363 5.42 -18.14 -43.29
C THR A 363 5.21 -18.89 -44.64
N GLU A 364 4.09 -19.56 -44.81
CA GLU A 364 3.70 -20.22 -46.06
C GLU A 364 3.40 -19.19 -47.17
N LEU A 365 2.70 -18.11 -46.83
CA LEU A 365 2.44 -17.01 -47.77
C LEU A 365 3.74 -16.33 -48.19
N GLU A 366 4.67 -16.06 -47.27
CA GLU A 366 5.98 -15.50 -47.59
C GLU A 366 6.79 -16.41 -48.53
N LYS A 367 6.72 -17.74 -48.38
CA LYS A 367 7.37 -18.72 -49.29
C LYS A 367 6.74 -18.78 -50.64
N LYS A 368 5.44 -18.47 -50.75
CA LYS A 368 4.69 -18.58 -52.02
C LYS A 368 4.82 -17.34 -52.90
N TYR A 369 5.20 -16.21 -52.30
CA TYR A 369 5.29 -14.92 -52.99
C TYR A 369 6.74 -14.35 -53.01
N LYS A 370 7.73 -15.07 -52.48
CA LYS A 370 9.16 -14.96 -52.82
C LYS A 370 9.46 -15.80 -54.07
#